data_d52b0736b5e55081f4483f3291df3b65
#
_entry.id   d52b0736b5e55081f4483f3291df3b65
#
_cell.length_a   1.000
_cell.length_b   1.000
_cell.length_c   1.000
_cell.angle_alpha   90.00
_cell.angle_beta   90.00
_cell.angle_gamma   90.00
#
_symmetry.space_group_name_H-M   'P 1'
#
loop_
_entity.id
_entity.type
_entity.pdbx_description
1 polymer ?
#
loop_
_entity_poly.entity_id
_entity_poly.type
_entity_poly.pdbx_seq_one_letter_code
_entity_poly.pdbx_strand_id
1 'polypeptide(L)'
;MTIYNFNKGIGWASSGVEYAQAYRSNIFKKNKQIAKFIFTDMFQENLQPMAQNIGFEDDEIIWLYQSFTDVRISPTTFSVKDLEKEITFTIKEKKISTNSVTYISEENGIRLMAYLDKVATDKVYKTELLVNGKLIHRDYYTYVKTFSEYFKPVDNSARLFQRRFFNDNGSVAYEELLNTRIAS
;
A
#
# COMPACT_ATOMS: atom_id res chain seq x y z
N MET A 1 5.02 -21.47 -24.12
CA MET A 1 4.06 -21.76 -23.03
C MET A 1 4.52 -20.98 -21.81
N THR A 2 3.63 -20.23 -21.14
CA THR A 2 3.95 -19.50 -19.90
C THR A 2 3.48 -20.32 -18.69
N ILE A 3 4.33 -20.46 -17.70
CA ILE A 3 4.04 -21.16 -16.44
C ILE A 3 3.63 -20.14 -15.39
N TYR A 4 2.47 -20.33 -14.78
CA TYR A 4 1.98 -19.46 -13.68
C TYR A 4 2.12 -20.17 -12.34
N ASN A 5 2.78 -19.50 -11.39
CA ASN A 5 2.95 -19.97 -10.01
C ASN A 5 2.13 -19.06 -9.09
N PHE A 6 1.17 -19.64 -8.38
CA PHE A 6 0.36 -18.90 -7.41
C PHE A 6 1.00 -19.02 -6.02
N ASN A 7 1.20 -17.88 -5.38
CA ASN A 7 1.80 -17.76 -4.07
C ASN A 7 0.89 -16.90 -3.19
N LYS A 8 0.87 -17.20 -1.90
CA LYS A 8 0.06 -16.42 -0.96
C LYS A 8 0.66 -15.03 -0.78
N GLY A 9 1.87 -14.96 -0.25
CA GLY A 9 2.52 -13.71 0.06
C GLY A 9 4.04 -13.83 -0.02
N ILE A 10 4.70 -12.71 0.18
CA ILE A 10 6.14 -12.57 0.32
C ILE A 10 6.38 -11.53 1.42
N GLY A 11 7.30 -11.75 2.33
CA GLY A 11 7.51 -10.89 3.50
C GLY A 11 8.96 -10.48 3.71
N TRP A 12 9.18 -9.39 4.46
CA TRP A 12 10.53 -8.90 4.80
C TRP A 12 11.35 -9.89 5.65
N ALA A 13 10.68 -10.74 6.42
CA ALA A 13 11.30 -11.88 7.06
C ALA A 13 11.29 -13.05 6.08
N SER A 14 12.15 -12.97 5.05
CA SER A 14 12.23 -14.01 4.02
C SER A 14 12.49 -15.36 4.66
N SER A 15 11.53 -16.26 4.48
CA SER A 15 11.61 -17.65 4.88
C SER A 15 12.19 -18.49 3.75
N GLY A 16 12.48 -19.74 4.03
CA GLY A 16 12.92 -20.68 3.01
C GLY A 16 11.94 -20.82 1.83
N VAL A 17 10.68 -20.46 2.03
CA VAL A 17 9.64 -20.52 0.99
C VAL A 17 9.87 -19.46 -0.09
N GLU A 18 10.15 -18.21 0.27
CA GLU A 18 10.41 -17.12 -0.68
C GLU A 18 11.68 -17.38 -1.47
N TYR A 19 12.75 -17.84 -0.83
CA TYR A 19 13.98 -18.24 -1.51
C TYR A 19 13.76 -19.44 -2.44
N ALA A 20 12.91 -20.40 -2.06
CA ALA A 20 12.58 -21.54 -2.93
C ALA A 20 11.83 -21.08 -4.18
N GLN A 21 10.95 -20.06 -4.09
CA GLN A 21 10.27 -19.50 -5.26
C GLN A 21 11.26 -18.77 -6.19
N ALA A 22 12.15 -17.95 -5.64
CA ALA A 22 13.18 -17.26 -6.43
C ALA A 22 14.16 -18.27 -7.09
N TYR A 23 14.52 -19.35 -6.37
CA TYR A 23 15.32 -20.44 -6.93
C TYR A 23 14.59 -21.13 -8.10
N ARG A 24 13.29 -21.38 -7.96
CA ARG A 24 12.44 -21.92 -9.05
C ARG A 24 12.42 -21.01 -10.27
N SER A 25 12.30 -19.69 -10.08
CA SER A 25 12.42 -18.70 -11.15
C SER A 25 13.74 -18.88 -11.91
N ASN A 26 14.86 -18.96 -11.18
CA ASN A 26 16.16 -19.16 -11.80
C ASN A 26 16.28 -20.49 -12.61
N ILE A 27 15.62 -21.55 -12.15
CA ILE A 27 15.58 -22.82 -12.90
C ILE A 27 14.79 -22.63 -14.20
N PHE A 28 13.65 -21.98 -14.17
CA PHE A 28 12.87 -21.71 -15.38
C PHE A 28 13.66 -20.87 -16.40
N LYS A 29 14.35 -19.81 -15.94
CA LYS A 29 15.23 -18.99 -16.81
C LYS A 29 16.32 -19.82 -17.47
N LYS A 30 17.04 -20.67 -16.69
CA LYS A 30 18.09 -21.56 -17.23
C LYS A 30 17.55 -22.50 -18.32
N ASN A 31 16.31 -22.92 -18.19
CA ASN A 31 15.65 -23.79 -19.17
C ASN A 31 14.89 -23.01 -20.25
N LYS A 32 15.07 -21.69 -20.37
CA LYS A 32 14.42 -20.81 -21.34
C LYS A 32 12.88 -20.90 -21.29
N GLN A 33 12.33 -21.16 -20.11
CA GLN A 33 10.89 -21.19 -19.86
C GLN A 33 10.42 -19.88 -19.28
N ILE A 34 9.34 -19.33 -19.82
CA ILE A 34 8.71 -18.12 -19.29
C ILE A 34 7.85 -18.53 -18.09
N ALA A 35 8.13 -17.95 -16.92
CA ALA A 35 7.36 -18.15 -15.71
C ALA A 35 6.89 -16.80 -15.14
N LYS A 36 5.70 -16.79 -14.55
CA LYS A 36 5.14 -15.67 -13.80
C LYS A 36 4.78 -16.15 -12.39
N PHE A 37 5.04 -15.31 -11.39
CA PHE A 37 4.76 -15.56 -9.99
C PHE A 37 3.69 -14.57 -9.52
N ILE A 38 2.50 -15.11 -9.23
CA ILE A 38 1.34 -14.32 -8.82
C ILE A 38 1.29 -14.35 -7.29
N PHE A 39 1.38 -13.18 -6.67
CA PHE A 39 1.22 -13.02 -5.21
C PHE A 39 -0.17 -12.50 -4.94
N THR A 40 -0.94 -13.27 -4.14
CA THR A 40 -2.38 -13.05 -3.93
C THR A 40 -2.72 -12.27 -2.66
N ASP A 41 -1.78 -12.14 -1.72
CA ASP A 41 -2.03 -11.33 -0.52
C ASP A 41 -2.03 -9.84 -0.85
N MET A 42 -2.85 -9.09 -0.11
CA MET A 42 -2.86 -7.63 -0.16
C MET A 42 -1.67 -7.09 0.64
N PHE A 43 -0.83 -6.28 -0.02
CA PHE A 43 0.31 -5.62 0.61
C PHE A 43 0.08 -4.13 0.73
N GLN A 44 0.38 -3.59 1.90
CA GLN A 44 0.31 -2.16 2.19
C GLN A 44 1.62 -1.44 1.89
N GLU A 45 2.71 -2.17 1.70
CA GLU A 45 4.04 -1.66 1.42
C GLU A 45 4.49 -2.05 0.01
N ASN A 46 5.42 -1.28 -0.54
CA ASN A 46 6.08 -1.64 -1.80
C ASN A 46 7.09 -2.76 -1.54
N LEU A 47 6.75 -3.98 -1.94
CA LEU A 47 7.61 -5.17 -1.77
C LEU A 47 8.56 -5.44 -2.95
N GLN A 48 8.53 -4.61 -4.01
CA GLN A 48 9.36 -4.84 -5.18
C GLN A 48 10.86 -4.83 -4.88
N PRO A 49 11.41 -3.89 -4.07
CA PRO A 49 12.83 -3.91 -3.73
C PRO A 49 13.24 -5.21 -3.02
N MET A 50 12.36 -5.74 -2.18
CA MET A 50 12.61 -7.00 -1.50
C MET A 50 12.57 -8.19 -2.46
N ALA A 51 11.59 -8.22 -3.36
CA ALA A 51 11.48 -9.27 -4.37
C ALA A 51 12.73 -9.32 -5.29
N GLN A 52 13.23 -8.16 -5.69
CA GLN A 52 14.49 -8.02 -6.43
C GLN A 52 15.69 -8.55 -5.63
N ASN A 53 15.78 -8.21 -4.35
CA ASN A 53 16.87 -8.66 -3.46
C ASN A 53 16.95 -10.18 -3.32
N ILE A 54 15.81 -10.88 -3.37
CA ILE A 54 15.80 -12.36 -3.32
C ILE A 54 15.94 -13.01 -4.69
N GLY A 55 16.00 -12.22 -5.79
CA GLY A 55 16.37 -12.69 -7.13
C GLY A 55 15.25 -12.77 -8.15
N PHE A 56 14.09 -12.14 -7.91
CA PHE A 56 13.07 -11.96 -8.95
C PHE A 56 13.37 -10.74 -9.82
N GLU A 57 12.99 -10.84 -11.09
CA GLU A 57 12.89 -9.68 -11.99
C GLU A 57 11.48 -9.12 -11.98
N ASP A 58 11.33 -7.83 -12.27
CA ASP A 58 10.04 -7.13 -12.17
C ASP A 58 8.98 -7.73 -13.08
N ASP A 59 9.37 -8.17 -14.27
CA ASP A 59 8.46 -8.76 -15.24
C ASP A 59 8.03 -10.19 -14.88
N GLU A 60 8.66 -10.83 -13.90
CA GLU A 60 8.28 -12.17 -13.42
C GLU A 60 7.15 -12.12 -12.41
N ILE A 61 6.94 -10.98 -11.73
CA ILE A 61 5.99 -10.85 -10.63
C ILE A 61 4.69 -10.22 -11.10
N ILE A 62 3.59 -10.77 -10.62
CA ILE A 62 2.25 -10.20 -10.72
C ILE A 62 1.72 -10.04 -9.28
N TRP A 63 1.60 -8.79 -8.84
CA TRP A 63 0.90 -8.46 -7.61
C TRP A 63 -0.60 -8.43 -7.93
N LEU A 64 -1.37 -9.37 -7.38
CA LEU A 64 -2.77 -9.57 -7.79
C LEU A 64 -3.59 -8.27 -7.67
N TYR A 65 -3.52 -7.62 -6.52
CA TYR A 65 -4.30 -6.39 -6.29
C TYR A 65 -3.85 -5.22 -7.19
N GLN A 66 -2.56 -5.13 -7.51
CA GLN A 66 -2.01 -4.10 -8.38
C GLN A 66 -2.33 -4.35 -9.86
N SER A 67 -2.54 -5.62 -10.25
CA SER A 67 -2.78 -5.99 -11.65
C SER A 67 -4.11 -5.50 -12.22
N PHE A 68 -5.02 -5.03 -11.36
CA PHE A 68 -6.31 -4.44 -11.76
C PHE A 68 -6.26 -2.91 -11.95
N THR A 69 -5.13 -2.28 -11.67
CA THR A 69 -4.90 -0.84 -11.84
C THR A 69 -3.82 -0.60 -12.89
N ASP A 70 -3.73 0.62 -13.40
CA ASP A 70 -2.63 1.03 -14.29
C ASP A 70 -1.48 1.72 -13.54
N VAL A 71 -1.58 1.87 -12.21
CA VAL A 71 -0.52 2.42 -11.37
C VAL A 71 0.68 1.50 -11.37
N ARG A 72 1.86 2.04 -11.67
CA ARG A 72 3.11 1.28 -11.66
C ARG A 72 3.62 1.11 -10.22
N ILE A 73 4.14 -0.09 -9.93
CA ILE A 73 4.88 -0.31 -8.70
C ILE A 73 6.18 0.49 -8.79
N SER A 74 6.37 1.40 -7.85
CA SER A 74 7.52 2.29 -7.81
C SER A 74 7.82 2.71 -6.37
N PRO A 75 9.03 3.16 -6.06
CA PRO A 75 9.32 3.84 -4.81
C PRO A 75 8.40 5.04 -4.60
N THR A 76 8.15 5.38 -3.34
CA THR A 76 7.31 6.53 -3.00
C THR A 76 8.00 7.84 -3.40
N THR A 77 7.35 8.60 -4.26
CA THR A 77 7.80 9.95 -4.67
C THR A 77 6.81 11.05 -4.32
N PHE A 78 5.60 10.70 -3.86
CA PHE A 78 4.60 11.64 -3.40
C PHE A 78 5.12 12.43 -2.18
N SER A 79 5.22 13.74 -2.31
CA SER A 79 5.88 14.56 -1.30
C SER A 79 4.91 15.10 -0.24
N VAL A 80 5.45 15.52 0.91
CA VAL A 80 4.70 16.30 1.91
C VAL A 80 4.06 17.53 1.30
N LYS A 81 4.76 18.21 0.36
CA LYS A 81 4.21 19.39 -0.33
C LYS A 81 3.03 19.05 -1.23
N ASP A 82 3.03 17.87 -1.85
CA ASP A 82 1.91 17.43 -2.68
C ASP A 82 0.71 17.08 -1.80
N LEU A 83 0.94 16.40 -0.68
CA LEU A 83 -0.10 16.14 0.32
C LEU A 83 -0.75 17.45 0.83
N GLU A 84 0.04 18.48 1.10
CA GLU A 84 -0.45 19.75 1.61
C GLU A 84 -1.40 20.47 0.63
N LYS A 85 -1.25 20.24 -0.67
CA LYS A 85 -2.18 20.75 -1.69
C LYS A 85 -3.53 20.03 -1.69
N GLU A 86 -3.56 18.77 -1.20
CA GLU A 86 -4.77 17.95 -1.12
C GLU A 86 -5.55 18.13 0.18
N ILE A 87 -4.96 18.77 1.21
CA ILE A 87 -5.65 19.03 2.48
C ILE A 87 -6.75 20.06 2.28
N THR A 88 -7.99 19.67 2.61
CA THR A 88 -9.19 20.49 2.39
C THR A 88 -9.68 21.22 3.65
N PHE A 89 -9.10 20.97 4.82
CA PHE A 89 -9.45 21.62 6.07
C PHE A 89 -8.43 22.70 6.47
N THR A 90 -8.84 23.66 7.28
CA THR A 90 -7.96 24.70 7.83
C THR A 90 -7.02 24.10 8.87
N ILE A 91 -5.71 24.22 8.64
CA ILE A 91 -4.69 23.69 9.53
C ILE A 91 -4.46 24.68 10.68
N LYS A 92 -4.74 24.25 11.90
CA LYS A 92 -4.43 24.99 13.13
C LYS A 92 -2.99 24.76 13.58
N GLU A 93 -2.54 23.52 13.49
CA GLU A 93 -1.22 23.11 13.98
C GLU A 93 -0.60 22.07 13.07
N LYS A 94 0.72 22.20 12.80
CA LYS A 94 1.53 21.22 12.09
C LYS A 94 2.65 20.76 13.00
N LYS A 95 2.69 19.45 13.30
CA LYS A 95 3.75 18.82 14.10
C LYS A 95 4.63 17.96 13.20
N ILE A 96 5.93 18.18 13.23
CA ILE A 96 6.90 17.41 12.47
C ILE A 96 7.68 16.51 13.42
N SER A 97 7.74 15.23 13.09
CA SER A 97 8.52 14.21 13.77
C SER A 97 9.50 13.56 12.78
N THR A 98 10.39 12.73 13.26
CA THR A 98 11.38 12.04 12.39
C THR A 98 10.74 11.24 11.26
N ASN A 99 9.61 10.57 11.54
CA ASN A 99 8.97 9.63 10.61
C ASN A 99 7.54 10.03 10.23
N SER A 100 7.08 11.22 10.65
CA SER A 100 5.70 11.63 10.37
C SER A 100 5.52 13.15 10.44
N VAL A 101 4.49 13.61 9.74
CA VAL A 101 3.94 14.97 9.87
C VAL A 101 2.48 14.84 10.28
N THR A 102 2.08 15.56 11.33
CA THR A 102 0.69 15.58 11.80
C THR A 102 0.09 16.96 11.58
N TYR A 103 -1.05 16.99 10.93
CA TYR A 103 -1.87 18.18 10.71
C TYR A 103 -3.10 18.09 11.59
N ILE A 104 -3.36 19.15 12.36
CA ILE A 104 -4.51 19.27 13.26
C ILE A 104 -5.38 20.39 12.74
N SER A 105 -6.67 20.09 12.54
CA SER A 105 -7.67 21.08 12.10
C SER A 105 -8.05 22.02 13.25
N GLU A 106 -8.48 23.22 12.90
CA GLU A 106 -9.15 24.15 13.84
C GLU A 106 -10.50 23.63 14.31
N GLU A 107 -11.19 22.88 13.46
CA GLU A 107 -12.55 22.42 13.69
C GLU A 107 -12.63 20.88 13.78
N ASN A 108 -13.67 20.40 14.51
CA ASN A 108 -14.18 19.02 14.43
C ASN A 108 -13.23 17.89 14.84
N GLY A 109 -12.16 18.15 15.60
CA GLY A 109 -11.26 17.09 16.08
C GLY A 109 -10.60 16.27 14.94
N ILE A 110 -10.45 16.86 13.76
CA ILE A 110 -9.79 16.23 12.61
C ILE A 110 -8.28 16.26 12.81
N ARG A 111 -7.65 15.11 12.61
CA ARG A 111 -6.20 14.95 12.59
C ARG A 111 -5.80 14.11 11.39
N LEU A 112 -4.91 14.63 10.58
CA LEU A 112 -4.28 13.88 9.47
C LEU A 112 -2.83 13.59 9.87
N MET A 113 -2.47 12.32 9.91
CA MET A 113 -1.09 11.88 10.15
C MET A 113 -0.51 11.35 8.83
N ALA A 114 0.58 11.95 8.37
CA ALA A 114 1.33 11.51 7.21
C ALA A 114 2.59 10.77 7.68
N TYR A 115 2.77 9.54 7.23
CA TYR A 115 3.94 8.72 7.53
C TYR A 115 4.95 8.85 6.41
N LEU A 116 6.20 9.11 6.79
CA LEU A 116 7.29 9.41 5.86
C LEU A 116 8.11 8.15 5.57
N ASP A 117 8.61 8.06 4.35
CA ASP A 117 9.55 7.02 3.97
C ASP A 117 10.83 7.10 4.81
N LYS A 118 11.39 5.94 5.15
CA LYS A 118 12.57 5.86 6.05
C LYS A 118 13.86 6.39 5.41
N VAL A 119 13.93 6.35 4.08
CA VAL A 119 15.10 6.80 3.31
C VAL A 119 14.86 8.19 2.75
N ALA A 120 13.72 8.40 2.09
CA ALA A 120 13.31 9.68 1.53
C ALA A 120 12.34 10.39 2.50
N THR A 121 12.88 11.03 3.53
CA THR A 121 12.14 11.59 4.69
C THR A 121 11.22 12.77 4.36
N ASP A 122 11.15 13.21 3.09
CA ASP A 122 10.17 14.16 2.58
C ASP A 122 9.04 13.50 1.77
N LYS A 123 9.05 12.17 1.63
CA LYS A 123 8.06 11.40 0.86
C LYS A 123 7.08 10.71 1.79
N VAL A 124 5.81 10.80 1.42
CA VAL A 124 4.69 10.22 2.16
C VAL A 124 4.27 8.91 1.52
N TYR A 125 4.35 7.81 2.26
CA TYR A 125 3.88 6.51 1.78
C TYR A 125 2.48 6.15 2.28
N LYS A 126 2.07 6.75 3.40
CA LYS A 126 0.75 6.48 4.02
C LYS A 126 0.24 7.70 4.75
N THR A 127 -1.08 7.91 4.73
CA THR A 127 -1.76 8.85 5.64
C THR A 127 -2.83 8.15 6.47
N GLU A 128 -3.15 8.71 7.65
CA GLU A 128 -4.26 8.29 8.49
C GLU A 128 -5.09 9.52 8.87
N LEU A 129 -6.37 9.48 8.54
CA LEU A 129 -7.35 10.49 8.93
C LEU A 129 -8.11 10.00 10.17
N LEU A 130 -7.99 10.77 11.25
CA LEU A 130 -8.73 10.55 12.48
C LEU A 130 -9.75 11.67 12.68
N VAL A 131 -10.95 11.29 13.11
CA VAL A 131 -12.00 12.23 13.54
C VAL A 131 -12.38 11.91 14.98
N ASN A 132 -12.25 12.88 15.87
CA ASN A 132 -12.45 12.71 17.32
C ASN A 132 -11.65 11.51 17.89
N GLY A 133 -10.40 11.36 17.42
CA GLY A 133 -9.49 10.29 17.85
C GLY A 133 -9.77 8.91 17.23
N LYS A 134 -10.80 8.76 16.41
CA LYS A 134 -11.17 7.50 15.74
C LYS A 134 -10.65 7.48 14.32
N LEU A 135 -9.97 6.41 13.93
CA LEU A 135 -9.50 6.21 12.56
C LEU A 135 -10.71 6.01 11.62
N ILE A 136 -10.76 6.82 10.56
CA ILE A 136 -11.82 6.80 9.57
C ILE A 136 -11.29 6.35 8.21
N HIS A 137 -10.06 6.75 7.88
CA HIS A 137 -9.54 6.60 6.53
C HIS A 137 -8.03 6.46 6.53
N ARG A 138 -7.48 5.64 5.63
CA ARG A 138 -6.06 5.56 5.29
C ARG A 138 -5.90 5.68 3.79
N ASP A 139 -4.92 6.46 3.36
CA ASP A 139 -4.46 6.50 1.98
C ASP A 139 -3.03 5.97 1.89
N TYR A 140 -2.75 5.28 0.79
CA TYR A 140 -1.41 4.75 0.49
C TYR A 140 -0.92 5.31 -0.83
N TYR A 141 0.36 5.67 -0.86
CA TYR A 141 0.97 6.42 -1.97
C TYR A 141 2.24 5.74 -2.48
N THR A 142 2.42 5.79 -3.79
CA THR A 142 3.70 5.67 -4.46
C THR A 142 4.06 7.04 -5.06
N TYR A 143 3.95 7.26 -6.36
CA TYR A 143 3.99 8.60 -6.99
C TYR A 143 2.60 9.26 -7.04
N VAL A 144 1.56 8.47 -6.90
CA VAL A 144 0.15 8.87 -6.75
C VAL A 144 -0.48 8.06 -5.61
N LYS A 145 -1.71 8.38 -5.27
CA LYS A 145 -2.51 7.56 -4.38
C LYS A 145 -2.87 6.24 -5.06
N THR A 146 -2.47 5.13 -4.46
CA THR A 146 -2.66 3.78 -5.02
C THR A 146 -3.95 3.13 -4.56
N PHE A 147 -4.25 3.22 -3.27
CA PHE A 147 -5.49 2.72 -2.70
C PHE A 147 -5.81 3.40 -1.38
N SER A 148 -7.07 3.28 -0.96
CA SER A 148 -7.59 3.78 0.31
C SER A 148 -8.27 2.68 1.10
N GLU A 149 -8.16 2.73 2.42
CA GLU A 149 -8.89 1.91 3.38
C GLU A 149 -9.87 2.78 4.16
N TYR A 150 -11.13 2.34 4.25
CA TYR A 150 -12.20 3.03 4.97
C TYR A 150 -12.62 2.24 6.20
N PHE A 151 -12.74 2.92 7.32
CA PHE A 151 -13.01 2.32 8.62
C PHE A 151 -14.31 2.83 9.22
N LYS A 152 -15.04 1.93 9.86
CA LYS A 152 -16.16 2.28 10.76
C LYS A 152 -15.66 2.21 12.19
N PRO A 153 -15.87 3.26 12.99
CA PRO A 153 -15.60 3.20 14.42
C PRO A 153 -16.55 2.18 15.07
N VAL A 154 -15.96 1.24 15.82
CA VAL A 154 -16.72 0.25 16.62
C VAL A 154 -16.11 0.26 18.00
N ASP A 155 -16.85 0.72 19.00
CA ASP A 155 -16.38 0.88 20.38
C ASP A 155 -15.02 1.60 20.46
N ASN A 156 -13.97 0.92 20.92
CA ASN A 156 -12.62 1.43 21.03
C ASN A 156 -11.71 1.03 19.85
N SER A 157 -12.27 0.48 18.78
CA SER A 157 -11.52 0.01 17.62
C SER A 157 -12.01 0.65 16.31
N ALA A 158 -11.25 0.44 15.24
CA ALA A 158 -11.63 0.82 13.89
C ALA A 158 -11.74 -0.44 13.03
N ARG A 159 -12.90 -0.65 12.42
CA ARG A 159 -13.18 -1.83 11.61
C ARG A 159 -13.08 -1.47 10.13
N LEU A 160 -12.14 -2.08 9.42
CA LEU A 160 -12.04 -1.96 7.98
C LEU A 160 -13.27 -2.56 7.31
N PHE A 161 -13.95 -1.81 6.43
CA PHE A 161 -15.14 -2.27 5.72
C PHE A 161 -15.05 -2.12 4.20
N GLN A 162 -14.15 -1.28 3.69
CA GLN A 162 -14.01 -1.04 2.26
C GLN A 162 -12.57 -0.70 1.92
N ARG A 163 -12.11 -1.14 0.76
CA ARG A 163 -10.93 -0.63 0.05
C ARG A 163 -11.31 -0.12 -1.32
N ARG A 164 -10.68 0.97 -1.76
CA ARG A 164 -10.75 1.49 -3.12
C ARG A 164 -9.37 1.54 -3.72
N PHE A 165 -9.24 0.99 -4.89
CA PHE A 165 -7.99 0.99 -5.65
C PHE A 165 -8.13 1.95 -6.82
N PHE A 166 -7.08 2.75 -7.06
CA PHE A 166 -7.13 3.84 -8.02
C PHE A 166 -6.23 3.56 -9.22
N ASN A 167 -6.61 4.14 -10.36
CA ASN A 167 -5.77 4.30 -11.51
C ASN A 167 -4.86 5.53 -11.35
N ASP A 168 -3.87 5.65 -12.22
CA ASP A 168 -2.89 6.74 -12.24
C ASP A 168 -3.55 8.13 -12.31
N ASN A 169 -4.66 8.24 -13.03
CA ASN A 169 -5.45 9.46 -13.13
C ASN A 169 -6.38 9.73 -11.93
N GLY A 170 -6.32 8.93 -10.87
CA GLY A 170 -7.13 9.04 -9.67
C GLY A 170 -8.56 8.47 -9.79
N SER A 171 -8.95 7.92 -10.95
CA SER A 171 -10.23 7.23 -11.07
C SER A 171 -10.22 5.92 -10.29
N VAL A 172 -11.38 5.51 -9.77
CA VAL A 172 -11.51 4.21 -9.08
C VAL A 172 -11.42 3.08 -10.11
N ALA A 173 -10.41 2.22 -9.97
CA ALA A 173 -10.25 1.03 -10.80
C ALA A 173 -11.19 -0.09 -10.34
N TYR A 174 -11.23 -0.35 -9.03
CA TYR A 174 -12.15 -1.31 -8.42
C TYR A 174 -12.30 -1.08 -6.92
N GLU A 175 -13.30 -1.71 -6.33
CA GLU A 175 -13.59 -1.65 -4.89
C GLU A 175 -13.67 -3.05 -4.30
N GLU A 176 -13.20 -3.19 -3.06
CA GLU A 176 -13.35 -4.38 -2.23
C GLU A 176 -14.23 -4.03 -1.04
N LEU A 177 -15.37 -4.71 -0.91
CA LEU A 177 -16.26 -4.62 0.26
C LEU A 177 -15.99 -5.80 1.18
N LEU A 178 -15.54 -5.50 2.39
CA LEU A 178 -15.22 -6.49 3.40
C LEU A 178 -16.51 -6.81 4.21
N ASN A 179 -17.14 -7.94 3.90
CA ASN A 179 -18.28 -8.45 4.65
C ASN A 179 -17.82 -8.89 6.04
N THR A 180 -18.00 -8.01 6.99
CA THR A 180 -17.80 -8.33 8.38
C THR A 180 -19.11 -8.90 8.92
N ARG A 181 -19.34 -10.21 8.79
CA ARG A 181 -20.38 -10.89 9.58
C ARG A 181 -20.05 -10.61 11.04
N ILE A 182 -20.97 -9.93 11.72
CA ILE A 182 -20.97 -9.87 13.19
C ILE A 182 -21.24 -11.32 13.59
N ALA A 183 -20.25 -11.98 14.22
CA ALA A 183 -20.54 -13.18 14.97
C ALA A 183 -21.50 -12.76 16.09
N SER A 184 -22.74 -13.10 15.93
CA SER A 184 -23.79 -12.99 16.94
C SER A 184 -23.53 -13.96 18.07
#